data_ee95ff3606e365820fb818947b7370c6
#
_entry.id   ee95ff3606e365820fb818947b7370c6
#
_cell.length_a   1.000
_cell.length_b   1.000
_cell.length_c   1.000
_cell.angle_alpha   90.00
_cell.angle_beta   90.00
_cell.angle_gamma   90.00
#
_symmetry.space_group_name_H-M   'P 1'
#
loop_
_entity.id
_entity.type
_entity.pdbx_description
1 polymer ?
#
loop_
_entity_poly.entity_id
_entity_poly.type
_entity_poly.pdbx_seq_one_letter_code
_entity_poly.pdbx_strand_id
1 'polypeptide(L)'
;MNEVIDQIKQAADIIGSTFGPAGKNVMFKSRENLPAAMIRDGVKTARRLAACEPLNTGFQLLVDACMSTVRKTGDGTTTTAILVKALLENWSEVNLENYMVKGQPATKEQFYQAAGISANGREEAKLVADLVWALGPYAHIQSYAAIGEKTRIEIKDGYVTPGGMYTHDMMNRFQGDNVSYTHNSAVLKNPLVMLVHDQIHGDQQMISIITEYVKMQTERPLVIFGTDINKNAVKAVLDNQIPRHNSQGKLVHTGLPIFLAAGWRDQYSFEDIKKITGATVFSQMTKHL
;
A
#
# COMPACT_ATOMS: atom_id res chain seq x y z
N MET A 1 4.85 4.92 -39.38
CA MET A 1 4.92 3.65 -38.67
C MET A 1 6.39 3.22 -38.46
N ASN A 2 7.23 3.26 -39.49
CA ASN A 2 8.67 2.91 -39.35
C ASN A 2 9.40 3.79 -38.33
N GLU A 3 9.15 5.10 -38.29
CA GLU A 3 9.79 6.02 -37.35
C GLU A 3 9.51 5.66 -35.88
N VAL A 4 8.27 5.30 -35.55
CA VAL A 4 7.90 4.89 -34.17
C VAL A 4 8.61 3.57 -33.80
N ILE A 5 8.71 2.64 -34.73
CA ILE A 5 9.42 1.37 -34.53
C ILE A 5 10.91 1.64 -34.26
N ASP A 6 11.53 2.54 -35.02
CA ASP A 6 12.93 2.90 -34.81
C ASP A 6 13.15 3.60 -33.46
N GLN A 7 12.24 4.46 -33.06
CA GLN A 7 12.25 5.06 -31.72
C GLN A 7 12.13 4.00 -30.61
N ILE A 8 11.25 3.01 -30.76
CA ILE A 8 11.11 1.90 -29.79
C ILE A 8 12.42 1.12 -29.69
N LYS A 9 13.03 0.78 -30.83
CA LYS A 9 14.30 0.06 -30.87
C LYS A 9 15.43 0.85 -30.20
N GLN A 10 15.50 2.16 -30.46
CA GLN A 10 16.49 3.04 -29.83
C GLN A 10 16.31 3.10 -28.31
N ALA A 11 15.08 3.25 -27.82
CA ALA A 11 14.78 3.24 -26.40
C ALA A 11 15.13 1.88 -25.76
N ALA A 12 14.84 0.79 -26.48
CA ALA A 12 15.17 -0.57 -26.03
C ALA A 12 16.66 -0.80 -25.90
N ASP A 13 17.48 -0.24 -26.80
CA ASP A 13 18.94 -0.31 -26.71
C ASP A 13 19.47 0.45 -25.50
N ILE A 14 18.92 1.63 -25.22
CA ILE A 14 19.31 2.42 -24.06
C ILE A 14 18.97 1.66 -22.76
N ILE A 15 17.73 1.19 -22.61
CA ILE A 15 17.30 0.45 -21.41
C ILE A 15 18.03 -0.89 -21.33
N GLY A 16 18.13 -1.62 -22.46
CA GLY A 16 18.80 -2.92 -22.57
C GLY A 16 20.26 -2.88 -22.20
N SER A 17 20.94 -1.74 -22.39
CA SER A 17 22.34 -1.58 -22.01
C SER A 17 22.60 -1.77 -20.51
N THR A 18 21.58 -1.65 -19.68
CA THR A 18 21.64 -1.83 -18.21
C THR A 18 21.49 -3.30 -17.79
N PHE A 19 21.29 -4.22 -18.74
CA PHE A 19 20.96 -5.62 -18.47
C PHE A 19 22.10 -6.42 -17.84
N GLY A 20 21.74 -7.16 -16.81
CA GLY A 20 22.57 -8.20 -16.21
C GLY A 20 23.76 -7.69 -15.38
N PRO A 21 24.66 -8.62 -14.96
CA PRO A 21 25.79 -8.29 -14.09
C PRO A 21 26.79 -7.32 -14.74
N ALA A 22 26.96 -7.40 -16.06
CA ALA A 22 27.82 -6.52 -16.87
C ALA A 22 27.08 -5.28 -17.41
N GLY A 23 25.85 -5.01 -16.94
CA GLY A 23 25.03 -3.86 -17.36
C GLY A 23 25.77 -2.54 -17.17
N LYS A 24 25.62 -1.65 -18.13
CA LYS A 24 26.28 -0.33 -18.17
C LYS A 24 25.46 0.72 -17.44
N ASN A 25 26.15 1.77 -16.98
CA ASN A 25 25.47 2.98 -16.52
C ASN A 25 25.05 3.81 -17.74
N VAL A 26 23.82 4.32 -17.72
CA VAL A 26 23.31 5.29 -18.68
C VAL A 26 23.46 6.68 -18.10
N MET A 27 24.10 7.56 -18.83
CA MET A 27 24.29 8.97 -18.43
C MET A 27 23.24 9.86 -19.11
N PHE A 28 22.48 10.57 -18.32
CA PHE A 28 21.52 11.58 -18.77
C PHE A 28 22.08 12.97 -18.51
N LYS A 29 22.12 13.79 -19.56
CA LYS A 29 22.53 15.21 -19.44
C LYS A 29 21.50 16.00 -18.64
N SER A 30 21.95 17.08 -18.01
CA SER A 30 21.07 18.06 -17.38
C SER A 30 20.15 18.72 -18.42
N ARG A 31 18.86 18.88 -18.07
CA ARG A 31 17.85 19.66 -18.80
C ARG A 31 17.12 20.56 -17.82
N GLU A 32 16.31 21.50 -18.32
CA GLU A 32 15.72 22.61 -17.59
C GLU A 32 15.05 22.25 -16.26
N ASN A 33 14.51 21.12 -16.01
CA ASN A 33 13.95 20.68 -14.73
C ASN A 33 14.47 19.30 -14.28
N LEU A 34 15.54 18.81 -14.91
CA LEU A 34 16.06 17.47 -14.68
C LEU A 34 17.58 17.54 -14.54
N PRO A 35 18.16 17.37 -13.34
CA PRO A 35 19.62 17.38 -13.14
C PRO A 35 20.27 16.23 -13.91
N ALA A 36 21.56 16.34 -14.20
CA ALA A 36 22.33 15.24 -14.76
C ALA A 36 22.26 14.02 -13.85
N ALA A 37 22.15 12.81 -14.44
CA ALA A 37 22.04 11.58 -13.68
C ALA A 37 22.80 10.44 -14.37
N MET A 38 23.43 9.59 -13.57
CA MET A 38 24.00 8.33 -13.99
C MET A 38 23.20 7.19 -13.37
N ILE A 39 22.57 6.37 -14.20
CA ILE A 39 21.57 5.37 -13.78
C ILE A 39 21.94 4.01 -14.38
N ARG A 40 21.93 2.97 -13.55
CA ARG A 40 22.11 1.57 -13.98
C ARG A 40 20.81 0.76 -13.87
N ASP A 41 19.91 1.18 -13.03
CA ASP A 41 18.62 0.50 -12.81
C ASP A 41 17.67 0.68 -13.99
N GLY A 42 17.12 -0.42 -14.52
CA GLY A 42 16.27 -0.40 -15.71
C GLY A 42 14.98 0.41 -15.53
N VAL A 43 14.33 0.32 -14.36
CA VAL A 43 13.10 1.08 -14.06
C VAL A 43 13.39 2.57 -14.04
N LYS A 44 14.45 2.97 -13.33
CA LYS A 44 14.85 4.39 -13.25
C LYS A 44 15.30 4.91 -14.60
N THR A 45 16.01 4.10 -15.40
CA THR A 45 16.42 4.46 -16.76
C THR A 45 15.21 4.69 -17.65
N ALA A 46 14.24 3.78 -17.64
CA ALA A 46 13.01 3.90 -18.43
C ALA A 46 12.21 5.17 -18.05
N ARG A 47 11.99 5.41 -16.75
CA ARG A 47 11.29 6.61 -16.28
C ARG A 47 12.02 7.90 -16.65
N ARG A 48 13.34 7.90 -16.55
CA ARG A 48 14.16 9.04 -16.90
C ARG A 48 14.13 9.32 -18.40
N LEU A 49 14.14 8.27 -19.22
CA LEU A 49 14.04 8.37 -20.67
C LEU A 49 12.71 8.99 -21.09
N ALA A 50 11.60 8.53 -20.53
CA ALA A 50 10.27 9.11 -20.75
C ALA A 50 10.22 10.59 -20.37
N ALA A 51 10.80 10.98 -19.23
CA ALA A 51 10.85 12.35 -18.79
C ALA A 51 11.76 13.24 -19.64
N CYS A 52 12.82 12.68 -20.22
CA CYS A 52 13.70 13.41 -21.14
C CYS A 52 13.10 13.63 -22.52
N GLU A 53 12.30 12.70 -23.00
CA GLU A 53 11.72 12.70 -24.36
C GLU A 53 10.18 12.56 -24.33
N PRO A 54 9.47 13.50 -23.70
CA PRO A 54 8.03 13.37 -23.46
C PRO A 54 7.18 13.37 -24.73
N LEU A 55 7.69 13.91 -25.82
CA LEU A 55 7.01 13.96 -27.12
C LEU A 55 7.37 12.80 -28.05
N ASN A 56 8.28 11.92 -27.63
CA ASN A 56 8.69 10.77 -28.42
C ASN A 56 7.73 9.60 -28.18
N THR A 57 6.82 9.38 -29.10
CA THR A 57 5.76 8.35 -28.99
C THR A 57 6.34 6.94 -28.83
N GLY A 58 7.37 6.59 -29.58
CA GLY A 58 8.02 5.26 -29.49
C GLY A 58 8.65 5.02 -28.13
N PHE A 59 9.28 6.04 -27.54
CA PHE A 59 9.84 5.96 -26.20
C PHE A 59 8.76 5.77 -25.15
N GLN A 60 7.66 6.53 -25.24
CA GLN A 60 6.54 6.40 -24.31
C GLN A 60 5.90 5.01 -24.36
N LEU A 61 5.62 4.49 -25.56
CA LEU A 61 5.04 3.15 -25.72
C LEU A 61 5.90 2.05 -25.10
N LEU A 62 7.22 2.09 -25.31
CA LEU A 62 8.11 1.11 -24.70
C LEU A 62 8.15 1.25 -23.19
N VAL A 63 8.23 2.47 -22.68
CA VAL A 63 8.26 2.72 -21.24
C VAL A 63 6.96 2.25 -20.57
N ASP A 64 5.82 2.47 -21.21
CA ASP A 64 4.53 2.00 -20.70
C ASP A 64 4.45 0.47 -20.64
N ALA A 65 4.97 -0.22 -21.66
CA ALA A 65 5.09 -1.68 -21.66
C ALA A 65 5.98 -2.17 -20.50
N CYS A 66 7.15 -1.55 -20.32
CA CYS A 66 8.06 -1.84 -19.22
C CYS A 66 7.42 -1.61 -17.85
N MET A 67 6.74 -0.48 -17.68
CA MET A 67 6.05 -0.14 -16.42
C MET A 67 4.86 -1.06 -16.14
N SER A 68 4.15 -1.52 -17.18
CA SER A 68 3.08 -2.51 -17.04
C SER A 68 3.63 -3.84 -16.50
N THR A 69 4.77 -4.29 -17.01
CA THR A 69 5.44 -5.50 -16.51
C THR A 69 5.82 -5.35 -15.04
N VAL A 70 6.50 -4.26 -14.67
CA VAL A 70 6.92 -4.00 -13.28
C VAL A 70 5.72 -3.98 -12.31
N ARG A 71 4.61 -3.36 -12.71
CA ARG A 71 3.39 -3.36 -11.88
C ARG A 71 2.83 -4.74 -11.59
N LYS A 72 3.01 -5.69 -12.52
CA LYS A 72 2.49 -7.06 -12.39
C LYS A 72 3.46 -8.00 -11.69
N THR A 73 4.75 -7.83 -11.91
CA THR A 73 5.79 -8.80 -11.50
C THR A 73 6.80 -8.24 -10.50
N GLY A 74 6.82 -6.92 -10.28
CA GLY A 74 7.80 -6.25 -9.43
C GLY A 74 9.16 -6.01 -10.09
N ASP A 75 9.46 -6.67 -11.21
CA ASP A 75 10.74 -6.57 -11.93
C ASP A 75 10.55 -6.84 -13.44
N GLY A 76 11.63 -6.92 -14.21
CA GLY A 76 11.61 -7.32 -15.62
C GLY A 76 11.57 -6.18 -16.64
N THR A 77 11.79 -4.92 -16.22
CA THR A 77 11.81 -3.75 -17.12
C THR A 77 12.76 -3.93 -18.28
N THR A 78 14.03 -4.25 -17.99
CA THR A 78 15.09 -4.37 -18.99
C THR A 78 14.85 -5.56 -19.91
N THR A 79 14.38 -6.68 -19.34
CA THR A 79 13.99 -7.87 -20.10
C THR A 79 12.85 -7.56 -21.08
N THR A 80 11.83 -6.82 -20.63
CA THR A 80 10.72 -6.39 -21.48
C THR A 80 11.22 -5.54 -22.66
N ALA A 81 12.11 -4.58 -22.41
CA ALA A 81 12.65 -3.74 -23.47
C ALA A 81 13.41 -4.57 -24.53
N ILE A 82 14.24 -5.50 -24.10
CA ILE A 82 15.00 -6.41 -24.99
C ILE A 82 14.05 -7.30 -25.80
N LEU A 83 13.02 -7.88 -25.15
CA LEU A 83 12.06 -8.75 -25.82
C LEU A 83 11.20 -7.99 -26.85
N VAL A 84 10.73 -6.78 -26.51
CA VAL A 84 9.98 -5.94 -27.47
C VAL A 84 10.82 -5.65 -28.72
N LYS A 85 12.11 -5.29 -28.54
CA LYS A 85 13.01 -5.07 -29.67
C LYS A 85 13.15 -6.33 -30.53
N ALA A 86 13.45 -7.47 -29.91
CA ALA A 86 13.63 -8.74 -30.60
C ALA A 86 12.36 -9.18 -31.37
N LEU A 87 11.19 -8.99 -30.77
CA LEU A 87 9.89 -9.25 -31.43
C LEU A 87 9.67 -8.34 -32.63
N LEU A 88 9.96 -7.05 -32.53
CA LEU A 88 9.81 -6.10 -33.64
C LEU A 88 10.77 -6.37 -34.79
N GLU A 89 11.94 -6.93 -34.51
CA GLU A 89 12.93 -7.30 -35.53
C GLU A 89 12.58 -8.60 -36.25
N ASN A 90 11.88 -9.52 -35.58
CA ASN A 90 11.63 -10.87 -36.08
C ASN A 90 10.14 -11.21 -36.13
N TRP A 91 9.26 -10.22 -36.22
CA TRP A 91 7.80 -10.40 -36.07
C TRP A 91 7.20 -11.45 -37.04
N SER A 92 7.70 -11.51 -38.26
CA SER A 92 7.21 -12.47 -39.26
C SER A 92 7.62 -13.93 -39.00
N GLU A 93 8.60 -14.15 -38.12
CA GLU A 93 9.17 -15.47 -37.83
C GLU A 93 8.75 -16.04 -36.48
N VAL A 94 8.15 -15.19 -35.61
CA VAL A 94 7.84 -15.59 -34.24
C VAL A 94 6.42 -16.17 -34.14
N ASN A 95 6.33 -17.46 -33.86
CA ASN A 95 5.10 -18.07 -33.37
C ASN A 95 5.12 -18.12 -31.84
N LEU A 96 4.38 -17.19 -31.19
CA LEU A 96 4.37 -17.05 -29.72
C LEU A 96 3.85 -18.33 -29.03
N GLU A 97 2.98 -19.14 -29.65
CA GLU A 97 2.45 -20.36 -29.07
C GLU A 97 3.56 -21.37 -28.75
N ASN A 98 4.63 -21.41 -29.55
CA ASN A 98 5.77 -22.29 -29.34
C ASN A 98 6.62 -21.92 -28.13
N TYR A 99 6.46 -20.70 -27.59
CA TYR A 99 7.22 -20.19 -26.46
C TYR A 99 6.43 -20.07 -25.17
N MET A 100 5.14 -20.46 -25.19
CA MET A 100 4.31 -20.49 -23.99
C MET A 100 4.67 -21.69 -23.12
N VAL A 101 5.57 -21.47 -22.17
CA VAL A 101 5.93 -22.47 -21.16
C VAL A 101 5.02 -22.33 -19.96
N LYS A 102 4.44 -23.46 -19.49
CA LYS A 102 3.73 -23.48 -18.21
C LYS A 102 4.74 -23.24 -17.10
N GLY A 103 4.49 -22.19 -16.28
CA GLY A 103 5.30 -21.91 -15.11
C GLY A 103 5.29 -23.10 -14.13
N GLN A 104 6.45 -23.36 -13.54
CA GLN A 104 6.60 -24.32 -12.44
C GLN A 104 6.77 -23.54 -11.13
N PRO A 105 6.30 -24.08 -9.99
CA PRO A 105 6.60 -23.48 -8.70
C PRO A 105 8.11 -23.34 -8.50
N ALA A 106 8.57 -22.17 -8.10
CA ALA A 106 9.98 -21.93 -7.85
C ALA A 106 10.48 -22.73 -6.65
N THR A 107 11.69 -23.25 -6.73
CA THR A 107 12.38 -23.82 -5.57
C THR A 107 12.86 -22.70 -4.65
N LYS A 108 13.17 -23.01 -3.39
CA LYS A 108 13.71 -22.04 -2.43
C LYS A 108 14.99 -21.38 -2.95
N GLU A 109 15.87 -22.16 -3.57
CA GLU A 109 17.12 -21.67 -4.16
C GLU A 109 16.88 -20.69 -5.30
N GLN A 110 15.98 -21.02 -6.22
CA GLN A 110 15.58 -20.11 -7.31
C GLN A 110 14.97 -18.83 -6.78
N PHE A 111 14.23 -18.91 -5.67
CA PHE A 111 13.65 -17.75 -5.03
C PHE A 111 14.71 -16.80 -4.45
N TYR A 112 15.74 -17.36 -3.77
CA TYR A 112 16.89 -16.59 -3.30
C TYR A 112 17.66 -15.92 -4.44
N GLN A 113 17.89 -16.65 -5.55
CA GLN A 113 18.56 -16.11 -6.72
C GLN A 113 17.79 -14.92 -7.30
N ALA A 114 16.47 -15.03 -7.47
CA ALA A 114 15.62 -13.96 -7.96
C ALA A 114 15.64 -12.73 -7.03
N ALA A 115 15.53 -12.95 -5.71
CA ALA A 115 15.62 -11.87 -4.73
C ALA A 115 17.00 -11.18 -4.74
N GLY A 116 18.09 -11.96 -4.89
CA GLY A 116 19.45 -11.45 -5.01
C GLY A 116 19.66 -10.57 -6.24
N ILE A 117 19.08 -10.95 -7.37
CA ILE A 117 19.12 -10.16 -8.60
C ILE A 117 18.39 -8.84 -8.42
N SER A 118 17.15 -8.87 -7.91
CA SER A 118 16.34 -7.67 -7.70
C SER A 118 16.95 -6.70 -6.68
N ALA A 119 17.65 -7.21 -5.68
CA ALA A 119 18.34 -6.40 -4.68
C ALA A 119 19.79 -6.04 -5.04
N ASN A 120 20.26 -6.36 -6.26
CA ASN A 120 21.65 -6.15 -6.69
C ASN A 120 22.68 -6.78 -5.72
N GLY A 121 22.42 -8.00 -5.24
CA GLY A 121 23.31 -8.77 -4.36
C GLY A 121 23.40 -8.26 -2.93
N ARG A 122 22.51 -7.41 -2.48
CA ARG A 122 22.49 -6.93 -1.08
C ARG A 122 22.08 -8.04 -0.12
N GLU A 123 22.62 -7.99 1.09
CA GLU A 123 22.30 -8.98 2.13
C GLU A 123 20.82 -9.00 2.54
N GLU A 124 20.14 -7.85 2.43
CA GLU A 124 18.71 -7.72 2.70
C GLU A 124 17.84 -8.58 1.79
N ALA A 125 18.35 -8.94 0.59
CA ALA A 125 17.67 -9.86 -0.30
C ALA A 125 17.38 -11.21 0.35
N LYS A 126 18.33 -11.74 1.10
CA LYS A 126 18.17 -13.00 1.83
C LYS A 126 17.11 -12.89 2.90
N LEU A 127 17.12 -11.78 3.66
CA LEU A 127 16.13 -11.52 4.70
C LEU A 127 14.71 -11.50 4.15
N VAL A 128 14.49 -10.76 3.06
CA VAL A 128 13.18 -10.68 2.40
C VAL A 128 12.78 -12.03 1.82
N ALA A 129 13.71 -12.74 1.19
CA ALA A 129 13.45 -14.07 0.62
C ALA A 129 13.06 -15.09 1.71
N ASP A 130 13.74 -15.09 2.85
CA ASP A 130 13.40 -15.95 3.99
C ASP A 130 11.99 -15.66 4.51
N LEU A 131 11.63 -14.37 4.65
CA LEU A 131 10.31 -13.95 5.09
C LEU A 131 9.20 -14.41 4.14
N VAL A 132 9.36 -14.11 2.84
CA VAL A 132 8.34 -14.48 1.85
C VAL A 132 8.22 -16.00 1.73
N TRP A 133 9.35 -16.74 1.81
CA TRP A 133 9.32 -18.19 1.78
C TRP A 133 8.60 -18.79 3.00
N ALA A 134 8.82 -18.22 4.19
CA ALA A 134 8.23 -18.69 5.44
C ALA A 134 6.73 -18.33 5.54
N LEU A 135 6.33 -17.13 5.08
CA LEU A 135 4.98 -16.61 5.23
C LEU A 135 4.06 -16.93 4.05
N GLY A 136 4.65 -17.28 2.89
CA GLY A 136 3.93 -17.60 1.67
C GLY A 136 3.62 -16.38 0.77
N PRO A 137 3.06 -16.63 -0.43
CA PRO A 137 2.90 -15.61 -1.48
C PRO A 137 1.82 -14.56 -1.18
N TYR A 138 1.00 -14.80 -0.19
CA TYR A 138 -0.09 -13.89 0.21
C TYR A 138 0.27 -13.03 1.43
N ALA A 139 1.50 -13.17 1.96
CA ALA A 139 1.95 -12.36 3.07
C ALA A 139 2.08 -10.88 2.67
N HIS A 140 1.52 -10.02 3.50
CA HIS A 140 1.68 -8.58 3.34
C HIS A 140 2.96 -8.13 4.06
N ILE A 141 3.98 -7.75 3.29
CA ILE A 141 5.26 -7.29 3.81
C ILE A 141 5.36 -5.78 3.66
N GLN A 142 5.53 -5.08 4.76
CA GLN A 142 5.76 -3.64 4.78
C GLN A 142 7.16 -3.35 5.34
N SER A 143 7.84 -2.38 4.76
CA SER A 143 9.14 -1.90 5.24
C SER A 143 9.04 -0.46 5.69
N TYR A 144 9.60 -0.17 6.84
CA TYR A 144 9.69 1.17 7.41
C TYR A 144 11.12 1.52 7.74
N ALA A 145 11.47 2.80 7.62
CA ALA A 145 12.76 3.28 8.11
C ALA A 145 12.80 3.13 9.63
N ALA A 146 13.79 2.41 10.14
CA ALA A 146 13.98 2.24 11.57
C ALA A 146 14.72 3.45 12.17
N ILE A 147 14.35 3.81 13.39
CA ILE A 147 15.10 4.75 14.22
C ILE A 147 16.16 3.91 14.96
N GLY A 148 17.24 3.52 14.26
CA GLY A 148 18.29 2.70 14.83
C GLY A 148 19.13 1.99 13.77
N GLU A 149 20.24 1.39 14.19
CA GLU A 149 21.21 0.78 13.29
C GLU A 149 20.86 -0.65 12.85
N LYS A 150 19.91 -1.32 13.50
CA LYS A 150 19.60 -2.73 13.24
C LYS A 150 18.22 -2.91 12.60
N THR A 151 18.20 -3.65 11.52
CA THR A 151 16.97 -4.17 10.93
C THR A 151 16.33 -5.18 11.88
N ARG A 152 15.04 -5.00 12.18
CA ARG A 152 14.27 -5.98 12.94
C ARG A 152 13.04 -6.41 12.15
N ILE A 153 12.59 -7.62 12.40
CA ILE A 153 11.42 -8.22 11.80
C ILE A 153 10.35 -8.34 12.88
N GLU A 154 9.13 -7.89 12.56
CA GLU A 154 7.95 -8.15 13.36
C GLU A 154 6.95 -8.95 12.51
N ILE A 155 6.58 -10.14 12.97
CA ILE A 155 5.53 -10.95 12.36
C ILE A 155 4.27 -10.78 13.20
N LYS A 156 3.16 -10.41 12.55
CA LYS A 156 1.85 -10.27 13.18
C LYS A 156 0.84 -11.08 12.39
N ASP A 157 0.04 -11.85 13.11
CA ASP A 157 -1.11 -12.52 12.51
C ASP A 157 -2.23 -11.52 12.30
N GLY A 158 -2.96 -11.68 11.18
CA GLY A 158 -4.10 -10.87 10.85
C GLY A 158 -3.85 -9.87 9.72
N TYR A 159 -4.85 -9.04 9.45
CA TYR A 159 -4.78 -8.02 8.41
C TYR A 159 -4.17 -6.73 8.98
N VAL A 160 -3.11 -6.26 8.34
CA VAL A 160 -2.43 -5.00 8.68
C VAL A 160 -2.68 -4.00 7.56
N THR A 161 -3.06 -2.81 7.91
CA THR A 161 -3.42 -1.76 6.97
C THR A 161 -2.74 -0.44 7.32
N PRO A 162 -2.35 0.37 6.33
CA PRO A 162 -1.75 1.67 6.57
C PRO A 162 -2.84 2.62 7.09
N GLY A 163 -2.92 2.78 8.36
CA GLY A 163 -3.86 3.63 9.03
C GLY A 163 -3.73 3.45 10.52
N GLY A 164 -4.39 4.27 11.27
CA GLY A 164 -4.29 4.21 12.70
C GLY A 164 -5.35 5.03 13.39
N MET A 165 -5.20 5.17 14.69
CA MET A 165 -6.07 6.01 15.49
C MET A 165 -6.04 7.45 14.97
N TYR A 166 -7.21 8.05 14.81
CA TYR A 166 -7.36 9.38 14.20
C TYR A 166 -6.59 10.47 14.96
N THR A 167 -6.58 10.40 16.27
CA THR A 167 -5.81 11.31 17.14
C THR A 167 -5.30 10.59 18.37
N HIS A 168 -4.10 10.97 18.80
CA HIS A 168 -3.49 10.47 20.04
C HIS A 168 -4.32 10.83 21.29
N ASP A 169 -5.17 11.86 21.21
CA ASP A 169 -6.05 12.27 22.32
C ASP A 169 -7.05 11.18 22.75
N MET A 170 -7.28 10.16 21.91
CA MET A 170 -8.12 9.01 22.27
C MET A 170 -7.41 8.01 23.18
N MET A 171 -6.09 8.15 23.36
CA MET A 171 -5.31 7.25 24.21
C MET A 171 -5.66 7.48 25.70
N ASN A 172 -5.85 6.37 26.41
CA ASN A 172 -6.08 6.36 27.85
C ASN A 172 -7.30 7.14 28.35
N ARG A 173 -8.20 7.58 27.46
CA ARG A 173 -9.42 8.31 27.86
C ARG A 173 -10.50 7.40 28.40
N PHE A 174 -10.80 6.32 27.69
CA PHE A 174 -11.74 5.30 28.15
C PHE A 174 -10.98 4.21 28.89
N GLN A 175 -11.51 3.74 30.00
CA GLN A 175 -10.99 2.61 30.77
C GLN A 175 -12.08 1.56 30.97
N GLY A 176 -11.80 0.33 30.52
CA GLY A 176 -12.72 -0.79 30.62
C GLY A 176 -12.04 -2.09 30.20
N ASP A 177 -12.61 -3.24 30.56
CA ASP A 177 -12.00 -4.56 30.41
C ASP A 177 -11.76 -4.98 28.94
N ASN A 178 -12.50 -4.37 28.01
CA ASN A 178 -12.44 -4.65 26.59
C ASN A 178 -11.48 -3.70 25.83
N VAL A 179 -10.79 -2.80 26.53
CA VAL A 179 -9.84 -1.85 25.98
C VAL A 179 -8.56 -1.87 26.79
N SER A 180 -7.43 -2.06 26.15
CA SER A 180 -6.12 -1.92 26.78
C SER A 180 -5.22 -1.05 25.92
N TYR A 181 -4.27 -0.37 26.56
CA TYR A 181 -3.37 0.56 25.91
C TYR A 181 -1.93 0.11 26.07
N THR A 182 -1.15 0.31 25.03
CA THR A 182 0.31 0.26 25.05
C THR A 182 0.85 1.66 24.83
N HIS A 183 2.16 1.83 24.75
CA HIS A 183 2.77 3.17 24.59
C HIS A 183 2.16 4.00 23.44
N ASN A 184 1.84 3.38 22.29
CA ASN A 184 1.34 4.06 21.09
C ASN A 184 0.15 3.36 20.43
N SER A 185 -0.52 2.44 21.10
CA SER A 185 -1.66 1.72 20.51
C SER A 185 -2.74 1.40 21.52
N ALA A 186 -3.98 1.31 21.05
CA ALA A 186 -5.09 0.76 21.77
C ALA A 186 -5.45 -0.61 21.20
N VAL A 187 -5.65 -1.59 22.08
CA VAL A 187 -6.12 -2.93 21.71
C VAL A 187 -7.57 -3.04 22.12
N LEU A 188 -8.44 -3.28 21.16
CA LEU A 188 -9.88 -3.41 21.35
C LEU A 188 -10.24 -4.89 21.22
N LYS A 189 -10.87 -5.46 22.27
CA LYS A 189 -11.29 -6.86 22.25
C LYS A 189 -12.68 -6.98 21.63
N ASN A 190 -12.83 -7.81 20.60
CA ASN A 190 -14.09 -8.08 19.91
C ASN A 190 -14.89 -6.81 19.55
N PRO A 191 -14.30 -5.82 18.85
CA PRO A 191 -14.96 -4.55 18.59
C PRO A 191 -16.14 -4.71 17.63
N LEU A 192 -17.08 -3.78 17.70
CA LEU A 192 -18.00 -3.48 16.62
C LEU A 192 -17.24 -2.64 15.59
N VAL A 193 -17.43 -2.94 14.32
CA VAL A 193 -16.73 -2.24 13.21
C VAL A 193 -17.76 -1.52 12.36
N MET A 194 -17.56 -0.22 12.19
CA MET A 194 -18.33 0.62 11.28
C MET A 194 -17.40 1.20 10.23
N LEU A 195 -17.78 1.07 8.95
CA LEU A 195 -17.02 1.57 7.81
C LEU A 195 -17.78 2.73 7.18
N VAL A 196 -17.16 3.91 7.10
CA VAL A 196 -17.76 5.11 6.51
C VAL A 196 -16.85 5.60 5.37
N HIS A 197 -17.29 5.41 4.14
CA HIS A 197 -16.54 5.80 2.95
C HIS A 197 -16.55 7.32 2.71
N ASP A 198 -17.63 7.98 3.11
CA ASP A 198 -17.79 9.42 2.94
C ASP A 198 -17.28 10.20 4.16
N GLN A 199 -17.22 11.51 4.00
CA GLN A 199 -16.87 12.41 5.09
C GLN A 199 -17.93 12.38 6.19
N ILE A 200 -17.51 12.26 7.43
CA ILE A 200 -18.37 12.50 8.59
C ILE A 200 -18.41 14.00 8.84
N HIS A 201 -19.46 14.65 8.32
CA HIS A 201 -19.54 16.11 8.18
C HIS A 201 -19.80 16.89 9.45
N GLY A 202 -20.13 16.26 10.56
CA GLY A 202 -20.41 17.06 11.73
C GLY A 202 -20.74 16.28 12.98
N ASP A 203 -21.03 17.06 14.01
CA ASP A 203 -21.44 16.57 15.31
C ASP A 203 -22.78 15.82 15.27
N GLN A 204 -23.75 16.28 14.49
CA GLN A 204 -25.09 15.64 14.43
C GLN A 204 -25.02 14.18 13.92
N GLN A 205 -24.25 13.92 12.87
CA GLN A 205 -24.07 12.54 12.38
C GLN A 205 -23.38 11.67 13.45
N MET A 206 -22.35 12.21 14.07
CA MET A 206 -21.64 11.48 15.13
C MET A 206 -22.51 11.27 16.36
N ILE A 207 -23.32 12.25 16.76
CA ILE A 207 -24.29 12.13 17.86
C ILE A 207 -25.32 11.04 17.55
N SER A 208 -25.78 10.94 16.30
CA SER A 208 -26.70 9.88 15.90
C SER A 208 -26.06 8.50 16.04
N ILE A 209 -24.81 8.33 15.59
CA ILE A 209 -24.06 7.09 15.75
C ILE A 209 -23.86 6.74 17.23
N ILE A 210 -23.46 7.70 18.03
CA ILE A 210 -23.30 7.53 19.49
C ILE A 210 -24.62 7.11 20.13
N THR A 211 -25.73 7.75 19.74
CA THR A 211 -27.07 7.45 20.28
C THR A 211 -27.48 6.02 19.94
N GLU A 212 -27.30 5.58 18.72
CA GLU A 212 -27.61 4.19 18.33
C GLU A 212 -26.70 3.19 19.05
N TYR A 213 -25.41 3.51 19.18
CA TYR A 213 -24.50 2.67 19.94
C TYR A 213 -24.93 2.50 21.41
N VAL A 214 -25.36 3.59 22.06
CA VAL A 214 -25.88 3.54 23.45
C VAL A 214 -27.13 2.68 23.55
N LYS A 215 -28.05 2.76 22.57
CA LYS A 215 -29.25 1.92 22.52
C LYS A 215 -28.96 0.43 22.43
N MET A 216 -27.82 0.06 21.83
CA MET A 216 -27.41 -1.35 21.75
C MET A 216 -27.07 -1.99 23.10
N GLN A 217 -26.85 -1.18 24.15
CA GLN A 217 -26.52 -1.63 25.51
C GLN A 217 -25.38 -2.69 25.52
N THR A 218 -24.35 -2.49 24.69
CA THR A 218 -23.23 -3.41 24.52
C THR A 218 -21.98 -2.91 25.25
N GLU A 219 -21.19 -3.84 25.74
CA GLU A 219 -19.85 -3.56 26.30
C GLU A 219 -18.73 -3.64 25.25
N ARG A 220 -19.06 -4.05 24.01
CA ARG A 220 -18.10 -4.15 22.92
C ARG A 220 -17.66 -2.78 22.46
N PRO A 221 -16.36 -2.49 22.35
CA PRO A 221 -15.88 -1.24 21.78
C PRO A 221 -16.39 -1.03 20.36
N LEU A 222 -16.68 0.21 19.98
CA LEU A 222 -16.99 0.58 18.61
C LEU A 222 -15.77 1.23 17.96
N VAL A 223 -15.33 0.71 16.82
CA VAL A 223 -14.33 1.37 15.97
C VAL A 223 -14.97 1.83 14.67
N ILE A 224 -14.83 3.11 14.38
CA ILE A 224 -15.34 3.74 13.17
C ILE A 224 -14.17 4.05 12.27
N PHE A 225 -14.13 3.40 11.12
CA PHE A 225 -13.15 3.67 10.05
C PHE A 225 -13.73 4.70 9.10
N GLY A 226 -13.05 5.82 8.92
CA GLY A 226 -13.49 6.90 8.05
C GLY A 226 -12.36 7.41 7.15
N THR A 227 -12.71 7.85 5.93
CA THR A 227 -11.76 8.48 5.00
C THR A 227 -11.45 9.91 5.41
N ASP A 228 -12.44 10.62 5.91
CA ASP A 228 -12.34 12.01 6.40
C ASP A 228 -13.34 12.23 7.54
N ILE A 229 -12.85 12.72 8.67
CA ILE A 229 -13.66 12.94 9.87
C ILE A 229 -13.52 14.38 10.32
N ASN A 230 -14.63 15.10 10.39
CA ASN A 230 -14.65 16.49 10.81
C ASN A 230 -14.21 16.63 12.27
N LYS A 231 -13.51 17.71 12.59
CA LYS A 231 -13.02 18.01 13.95
C LYS A 231 -14.12 18.02 15.01
N ASN A 232 -15.34 18.47 14.67
CA ASN A 232 -16.47 18.47 15.60
C ASN A 232 -16.95 17.04 15.89
N ALA A 233 -16.94 16.15 14.91
CA ALA A 233 -17.25 14.74 15.10
C ALA A 233 -16.19 14.06 16.01
N VAL A 234 -14.92 14.38 15.83
CA VAL A 234 -13.84 13.91 16.72
C VAL A 234 -14.07 14.38 18.15
N LYS A 235 -14.38 15.68 18.33
CA LYS A 235 -14.66 16.25 19.64
C LYS A 235 -15.85 15.55 20.31
N ALA A 236 -16.93 15.29 19.59
CA ALA A 236 -18.08 14.57 20.12
C ALA A 236 -17.70 13.18 20.66
N VAL A 237 -16.83 12.44 19.96
CA VAL A 237 -16.32 11.16 20.47
C VAL A 237 -15.47 11.36 21.72
N LEU A 238 -14.49 12.27 21.67
CA LEU A 238 -13.59 12.53 22.81
C LEU A 238 -14.34 12.93 24.08
N ASP A 239 -15.37 13.76 23.94
CA ASP A 239 -16.20 14.23 25.07
C ASP A 239 -17.05 13.11 25.68
N ASN A 240 -17.38 12.07 24.90
CA ASN A 240 -18.15 10.92 25.36
C ASN A 240 -17.29 9.74 25.84
N GLN A 241 -15.98 9.73 25.59
CA GLN A 241 -15.08 8.71 26.11
C GLN A 241 -14.80 8.84 27.62
N ILE A 242 -14.97 10.03 28.18
CA ILE A 242 -14.61 10.33 29.57
C ILE A 242 -15.81 10.08 30.48
N PRO A 243 -15.61 9.41 31.64
CA PRO A 243 -16.63 9.30 32.67
C PRO A 243 -17.09 10.68 33.14
N ARG A 244 -18.37 10.85 33.34
CA ARG A 244 -18.95 12.10 33.88
C ARG A 244 -19.54 11.87 35.24
N HIS A 245 -19.28 12.80 36.15
CA HIS A 245 -19.84 12.82 37.51
C HIS A 245 -20.74 14.03 37.67
N ASN A 246 -21.79 13.89 38.49
CA ASN A 246 -22.63 15.02 38.84
C ASN A 246 -21.96 15.94 39.89
N SER A 247 -22.61 17.05 40.25
CA SER A 247 -22.10 17.99 41.26
C SER A 247 -21.88 17.38 42.65
N GLN A 248 -22.41 16.19 42.90
CA GLN A 248 -22.25 15.43 44.15
C GLN A 248 -21.17 14.36 44.06
N GLY A 249 -20.38 14.31 42.95
CA GLY A 249 -19.35 13.33 42.72
C GLY A 249 -19.83 11.92 42.33
N LYS A 250 -21.15 11.74 42.14
CA LYS A 250 -21.73 10.45 41.69
C LYS A 250 -21.53 10.27 40.19
N LEU A 251 -21.05 9.09 39.80
CA LEU A 251 -20.87 8.70 38.39
C LEU A 251 -22.25 8.72 37.69
N VAL A 252 -22.39 9.53 36.62
CA VAL A 252 -23.57 9.65 35.79
C VAL A 252 -23.43 8.98 34.47
N HIS A 253 -22.17 8.88 33.96
CA HIS A 253 -21.83 8.32 32.68
C HIS A 253 -20.43 7.64 32.76
N THR A 254 -20.37 6.40 32.36
CA THR A 254 -19.14 5.58 32.47
C THR A 254 -18.09 5.86 31.37
N GLY A 255 -18.39 6.73 30.43
CA GLY A 255 -17.61 6.86 29.18
C GLY A 255 -18.04 5.80 28.16
N LEU A 256 -17.77 6.06 26.90
CA LEU A 256 -18.09 5.15 25.80
C LEU A 256 -16.81 4.71 25.09
N PRO A 257 -16.60 3.40 24.85
CA PRO A 257 -15.45 2.88 24.14
C PRO A 257 -15.60 3.04 22.62
N ILE A 258 -15.67 4.28 22.15
CA ILE A 258 -15.78 4.61 20.73
C ILE A 258 -14.44 5.14 20.24
N PHE A 259 -13.89 4.55 19.19
CA PHE A 259 -12.61 4.91 18.61
C PHE A 259 -12.77 5.25 17.14
N LEU A 260 -12.01 6.24 16.68
CA LEU A 260 -11.94 6.65 15.29
C LEU A 260 -10.62 6.23 14.71
N ALA A 261 -10.65 5.59 13.55
CA ALA A 261 -9.50 5.24 12.77
C ALA A 261 -9.58 5.90 11.38
N ALA A 262 -8.49 6.50 10.94
CA ALA A 262 -8.38 7.20 9.68
C ALA A 262 -7.08 6.83 8.96
N GLY A 263 -6.94 7.32 7.74
CA GLY A 263 -5.78 7.03 6.90
C GLY A 263 -6.10 6.20 5.66
N TRP A 264 -7.34 5.81 5.49
CA TRP A 264 -7.84 4.97 4.41
C TRP A 264 -8.31 5.84 3.26
N ARG A 265 -7.50 5.97 2.25
CA ARG A 265 -7.85 6.74 1.04
C ARG A 265 -8.17 5.87 -0.17
N ASP A 266 -7.94 4.55 -0.05
CA ASP A 266 -8.20 3.64 -1.15
C ASP A 266 -9.44 2.77 -0.86
N GLN A 267 -10.23 2.58 -1.90
CA GLN A 267 -11.47 1.78 -1.87
C GLN A 267 -11.18 0.30 -1.52
N TYR A 268 -10.01 -0.21 -1.83
CA TYR A 268 -9.67 -1.62 -1.64
C TYR A 268 -9.52 -1.98 -0.16
N SER A 269 -8.95 -1.08 0.65
CA SER A 269 -8.82 -1.31 2.10
C SER A 269 -10.17 -1.47 2.79
N PHE A 270 -11.19 -0.71 2.37
CA PHE A 270 -12.55 -0.86 2.90
C PHE A 270 -13.18 -2.20 2.52
N GLU A 271 -13.01 -2.66 1.28
CA GLU A 271 -13.52 -3.96 0.83
C GLU A 271 -12.84 -5.13 1.57
N ASP A 272 -11.56 -5.02 1.85
CA ASP A 272 -10.84 -6.05 2.61
C ASP A 272 -11.32 -6.11 4.07
N ILE A 273 -11.44 -4.95 4.74
CA ILE A 273 -11.96 -4.91 6.12
C ILE A 273 -13.40 -5.41 6.16
N LYS A 274 -14.24 -5.03 5.19
CA LYS A 274 -15.61 -5.53 5.06
C LYS A 274 -15.66 -7.06 4.98
N LYS A 275 -14.81 -7.67 4.14
CA LYS A 275 -14.73 -9.13 4.00
C LYS A 275 -14.29 -9.82 5.29
N ILE A 276 -13.32 -9.23 6.00
CA ILE A 276 -12.77 -9.81 7.23
C ILE A 276 -13.73 -9.67 8.40
N THR A 277 -14.41 -8.52 8.51
CA THR A 277 -15.25 -8.19 9.68
C THR A 277 -16.74 -8.47 9.47
N GLY A 278 -17.18 -8.62 8.21
CA GLY A 278 -18.60 -8.65 7.87
C GLY A 278 -19.31 -7.29 8.00
N ALA A 279 -18.57 -6.21 8.22
CA ALA A 279 -19.13 -4.88 8.40
C ALA A 279 -19.76 -4.34 7.10
N THR A 280 -20.77 -3.47 7.24
CA THR A 280 -21.37 -2.76 6.10
C THR A 280 -20.64 -1.44 5.89
N VAL A 281 -20.38 -1.09 4.62
CA VAL A 281 -19.83 0.20 4.25
C VAL A 281 -20.97 1.19 4.05
N PHE A 282 -20.98 2.26 4.83
CA PHE A 282 -21.91 3.37 4.69
C PHE A 282 -21.36 4.40 3.73
N SER A 283 -22.17 4.80 2.74
CA SER A 283 -21.86 5.86 1.80
C SER A 283 -23.14 6.60 1.44
N GLN A 284 -23.04 7.91 1.15
CA GLN A 284 -24.20 8.74 0.74
C GLN A 284 -24.83 8.21 -0.56
N MET A 285 -24.05 7.53 -1.40
CA MET A 285 -24.57 6.90 -2.62
C MET A 285 -25.41 5.65 -2.35
N THR A 286 -25.18 4.96 -1.25
CA THR A 286 -25.85 3.69 -0.96
C THR A 286 -27.16 3.84 -0.17
N LYS A 287 -27.58 5.06 0.21
CA LYS A 287 -28.85 5.37 0.91
C LYS A 287 -29.34 4.25 1.84
N HIS A 288 -28.47 3.68 2.63
CA HIS A 288 -28.82 2.73 3.68
C HIS A 288 -28.49 3.39 5.02
N LEU A 289 -29.44 4.07 5.52
CA LEU A 289 -29.67 4.39 6.93
C LEU A 289 -31.07 3.91 7.27
#